data_945cd921f24207b8083709a064dc3a4f
#
_entry.id   945cd921f24207b8083709a064dc3a4f
#
_cell.length_a   1.000
_cell.length_b   1.000
_cell.length_c   1.000
_cell.angle_alpha   90.00
_cell.angle_beta   90.00
_cell.angle_gamma   90.00
#
_symmetry.space_group_name_H-M   'P 1'
#
loop_
_entity.id
_entity.type
_entity.pdbx_description
1 polymer ?
#
loop_
_entity_poly.entity_id
_entity_poly.type
_entity_poly.pdbx_seq_one_letter_code
_entity_poly.pdbx_strand_id
1 'polypeptide(L)'
;MNAAAKTLPLVVALSLASATLFAADGILIVEKRTSGGATQTSQVQIEKTRMRAQMPGPAGIAQVVVFDGAAQVMRMIDTTNNTYTEMTKADVDRTANQMSGAMAQMQERMKSLPPEQRAQMDAVLRGRGVGGAAPATTKTEYRKAGSDHVGKWTCQKYDGYQGDKKVSEICTVEPGVLGVTPGDFEITKQLAAFFQRLSPASANQLLTIGSPELGFSGIPVRSHIIGTRDTTIEITEVTRKVFGDDTFSVPAGFQKRASPFGARGRQQ
;
A
#
# COMPACT_ATOMS: atom_id res chain seq x y z
N MET A 1 -69.43 56.35 1.63
CA MET A 1 -68.36 55.82 2.48
C MET A 1 -67.79 54.63 1.75
N ASN A 2 -66.67 54.80 1.04
CA ASN A 2 -66.07 53.79 0.19
C ASN A 2 -64.86 53.18 0.90
N ALA A 3 -64.89 51.90 1.24
CA ALA A 3 -63.83 51.13 1.76
C ALA A 3 -63.01 50.50 0.61
N ALA A 4 -61.82 50.95 0.39
CA ALA A 4 -60.90 50.37 -0.60
C ALA A 4 -60.12 49.19 0.04
N ALA A 5 -60.37 47.98 -0.45
CA ALA A 5 -59.60 46.82 -0.08
C ALA A 5 -58.21 46.85 -0.79
N LYS A 6 -57.12 46.87 0.00
CA LYS A 6 -55.75 46.73 -0.50
C LYS A 6 -55.38 45.27 -0.54
N THR A 7 -55.27 44.70 -1.74
CA THR A 7 -54.68 43.35 -1.97
C THR A 7 -53.14 43.42 -1.95
N LEU A 8 -52.52 42.71 -1.03
CA LEU A 8 -51.06 42.55 -0.91
C LEU A 8 -50.62 41.36 -1.77
N PRO A 9 -49.67 41.47 -2.69
CA PRO A 9 -49.15 40.31 -3.43
C PRO A 9 -48.21 39.47 -2.54
N LEU A 10 -48.53 38.19 -2.39
CA LEU A 10 -47.68 37.21 -1.74
C LEU A 10 -46.52 36.79 -2.70
N VAL A 11 -45.31 37.30 -2.47
CA VAL A 11 -44.11 36.90 -3.20
C VAL A 11 -43.60 35.60 -2.56
N VAL A 12 -43.84 34.47 -3.22
CA VAL A 12 -43.27 33.17 -2.87
C VAL A 12 -41.83 33.14 -3.40
N ALA A 13 -40.84 33.33 -2.53
CA ALA A 13 -39.45 33.15 -2.85
C ALA A 13 -39.13 31.63 -2.91
N LEU A 14 -38.96 31.10 -4.12
CA LEU A 14 -38.52 29.75 -4.39
C LEU A 14 -36.98 29.67 -4.15
N SER A 15 -36.55 29.27 -2.96
CA SER A 15 -35.15 28.99 -2.67
C SER A 15 -34.73 27.71 -3.36
N LEU A 16 -34.01 27.84 -4.49
CA LEU A 16 -33.27 26.74 -5.10
C LEU A 16 -32.12 26.35 -4.14
N ALA A 17 -32.29 25.29 -3.39
CA ALA A 17 -31.21 24.63 -2.69
C ALA A 17 -30.27 24.01 -3.76
N SER A 18 -29.16 24.68 -4.03
CA SER A 18 -28.06 24.14 -4.85
C SER A 18 -27.49 22.96 -4.09
N ALA A 19 -27.89 21.72 -4.45
CA ALA A 19 -27.18 20.53 -4.02
C ALA A 19 -25.77 20.60 -4.61
N THR A 20 -24.79 20.94 -3.77
CA THR A 20 -23.38 20.78 -4.12
C THR A 20 -23.15 19.28 -4.35
N LEU A 21 -23.03 18.89 -5.60
CA LEU A 21 -22.49 17.60 -5.99
C LEU A 21 -21.06 17.55 -5.45
N PHE A 22 -20.86 17.00 -4.27
CA PHE A 22 -19.53 16.62 -3.81
C PHE A 22 -19.01 15.60 -4.80
N ALA A 23 -18.00 15.98 -5.57
CA ALA A 23 -17.23 15.05 -6.37
C ALA A 23 -16.74 13.95 -5.42
N ALA A 24 -16.86 12.68 -5.81
CA ALA A 24 -16.37 11.57 -5.03
C ALA A 24 -14.84 11.69 -4.92
N ASP A 25 -14.33 12.03 -3.73
CA ASP A 25 -12.91 12.29 -3.50
C ASP A 25 -12.10 11.01 -3.27
N GLY A 26 -12.76 9.87 -3.14
CA GLY A 26 -12.12 8.57 -2.89
C GLY A 26 -12.14 7.66 -4.10
N ILE A 27 -11.30 6.63 -4.04
CA ILE A 27 -11.16 5.57 -5.05
C ILE A 27 -11.26 4.22 -4.37
N LEU A 28 -12.12 3.36 -4.91
CA LEU A 28 -12.15 1.93 -4.63
C LEU A 28 -11.40 1.21 -5.74
N ILE A 29 -10.40 0.40 -5.36
CA ILE A 29 -9.71 -0.53 -6.25
C ILE A 29 -10.02 -1.94 -5.76
N VAL A 30 -10.49 -2.79 -6.66
CA VAL A 30 -10.70 -4.22 -6.39
C VAL A 30 -9.66 -5.01 -7.17
N GLU A 31 -8.93 -5.85 -6.47
CA GLU A 31 -7.88 -6.69 -7.03
C GLU A 31 -8.21 -8.17 -6.85
N LYS A 32 -7.85 -8.95 -7.83
CA LYS A 32 -7.89 -10.41 -7.82
C LYS A 32 -6.46 -10.93 -7.80
N ARG A 33 -6.10 -11.66 -6.77
CA ARG A 33 -4.79 -12.31 -6.63
C ARG A 33 -4.94 -13.81 -6.81
N THR A 34 -4.17 -14.39 -7.72
CA THR A 34 -4.10 -15.83 -7.94
C THR A 34 -2.68 -16.30 -7.65
N SER A 35 -2.52 -17.28 -6.76
CA SER A 35 -1.21 -17.84 -6.39
C SER A 35 -1.36 -19.33 -6.05
N GLY A 36 -0.57 -20.19 -6.72
CA GLY A 36 -0.63 -21.64 -6.49
C GLY A 36 -2.02 -22.24 -6.71
N GLY A 37 -2.79 -21.72 -7.67
CA GLY A 37 -4.15 -22.16 -7.98
C GLY A 37 -5.26 -21.58 -7.08
N ALA A 38 -4.91 -20.95 -5.96
CA ALA A 38 -5.87 -20.27 -5.10
C ALA A 38 -6.11 -18.84 -5.59
N THR A 39 -7.37 -18.41 -5.61
CA THR A 39 -7.77 -17.05 -5.97
C THR A 39 -8.38 -16.35 -4.77
N GLN A 40 -7.96 -15.10 -4.56
CA GLN A 40 -8.43 -14.25 -3.47
C GLN A 40 -8.72 -12.84 -4.01
N THR A 41 -9.72 -12.17 -3.45
CA THR A 41 -10.05 -10.79 -3.79
C THR A 41 -9.64 -9.88 -2.64
N SER A 42 -9.01 -8.76 -2.97
CA SER A 42 -8.65 -7.69 -2.05
C SER A 42 -9.30 -6.39 -2.48
N GLN A 43 -9.46 -5.47 -1.53
CA GLN A 43 -10.00 -4.14 -1.77
C GLN A 43 -9.07 -3.11 -1.17
N VAL A 44 -8.80 -2.06 -1.94
CA VAL A 44 -8.07 -0.89 -1.48
C VAL A 44 -8.97 0.34 -1.65
N GLN A 45 -9.18 1.06 -0.57
CA GLN A 45 -9.94 2.29 -0.51
C GLN A 45 -8.95 3.43 -0.23
N ILE A 46 -8.95 4.41 -1.09
CA ILE A 46 -7.97 5.50 -1.08
C ILE A 46 -8.71 6.83 -1.02
N GLU A 47 -8.30 7.69 -0.12
CA GLU A 47 -8.59 9.12 -0.09
C GLU A 47 -7.27 9.90 -0.06
N LYS A 48 -7.35 11.19 -0.16
CA LYS A 48 -6.18 12.07 -0.22
C LYS A 48 -5.22 11.89 0.98
N THR A 49 -5.77 11.65 2.16
CA THR A 49 -5.00 11.56 3.42
C THR A 49 -5.13 10.23 4.14
N ARG A 50 -5.97 9.32 3.67
CA ARG A 50 -6.26 8.04 4.32
C ARG A 50 -6.32 6.92 3.29
N MET A 51 -5.90 5.72 3.69
CA MET A 51 -6.13 4.52 2.89
C MET A 51 -6.50 3.34 3.78
N ARG A 52 -7.28 2.43 3.24
CA ARG A 52 -7.64 1.17 3.84
C ARG A 52 -7.43 0.05 2.83
N ALA A 53 -6.68 -0.96 3.21
CA ALA A 53 -6.50 -2.16 2.41
C ALA A 53 -7.07 -3.36 3.17
N GLN A 54 -7.92 -4.11 2.52
CA GLN A 54 -8.41 -5.39 3.02
C GLN A 54 -7.77 -6.49 2.19
N MET A 55 -6.91 -7.25 2.83
CA MET A 55 -6.13 -8.33 2.20
C MET A 55 -6.49 -9.66 2.84
N PRO A 56 -6.52 -10.74 2.08
CA PRO A 56 -6.59 -12.07 2.65
C PRO A 56 -5.31 -12.36 3.43
N GLY A 57 -5.46 -12.68 4.69
CA GLY A 57 -4.36 -13.07 5.57
C GLY A 57 -4.11 -14.57 5.56
N PRO A 58 -3.14 -15.04 6.37
CA PRO A 58 -2.89 -16.46 6.58
C PRO A 58 -4.16 -17.19 7.03
N ALA A 59 -4.37 -18.41 6.55
CA ALA A 59 -5.55 -19.26 6.86
C ALA A 59 -6.90 -18.63 6.47
N GLY A 60 -6.92 -17.69 5.50
CA GLY A 60 -8.16 -17.04 5.03
C GLY A 60 -8.69 -15.93 5.95
N ILE A 61 -7.98 -15.57 6.99
CA ILE A 61 -8.34 -14.47 7.89
C ILE A 61 -8.11 -13.15 7.17
N ALA A 62 -9.16 -12.36 6.99
CA ALA A 62 -9.03 -11.05 6.39
C ALA A 62 -8.25 -10.09 7.31
N GLN A 63 -7.12 -9.58 6.82
CA GLN A 63 -6.39 -8.51 7.49
C GLN A 63 -6.80 -7.17 6.90
N VAL A 64 -7.14 -6.24 7.77
CA VAL A 64 -7.44 -4.86 7.39
C VAL A 64 -6.33 -3.97 7.89
N VAL A 65 -5.73 -3.22 6.97
CA VAL A 65 -4.72 -2.20 7.28
C VAL A 65 -5.34 -0.84 6.97
N VAL A 66 -5.27 0.06 7.93
CA VAL A 66 -5.67 1.47 7.76
C VAL A 66 -4.45 2.34 7.99
N PHE A 67 -4.16 3.22 7.06
CA PHE A 67 -3.12 4.23 7.19
C PHE A 67 -3.74 5.63 7.16
N ASP A 68 -3.41 6.42 8.18
CA ASP A 68 -3.72 7.83 8.28
C ASP A 68 -2.44 8.61 8.05
N GLY A 69 -2.35 9.25 6.90
CA GLY A 69 -1.16 10.01 6.51
C GLY A 69 -1.02 11.31 7.27
N ALA A 70 -2.13 11.93 7.68
CA ALA A 70 -2.08 13.17 8.48
C ALA A 70 -1.58 12.88 9.91
N ALA A 71 -2.06 11.81 10.53
CA ALA A 71 -1.63 11.38 11.85
C ALA A 71 -0.30 10.59 11.84
N GLN A 72 0.16 10.15 10.67
CA GLN A 72 1.31 9.24 10.51
C GLN A 72 1.17 7.97 11.37
N VAL A 73 0.00 7.34 11.28
CA VAL A 73 -0.37 6.16 12.05
C VAL A 73 -0.90 5.08 11.13
N MET A 74 -0.37 3.88 11.29
CA MET A 74 -0.89 2.68 10.66
C MET A 74 -1.56 1.79 11.70
N ARG A 75 -2.76 1.29 11.39
CA ARG A 75 -3.52 0.35 12.21
C ARG A 75 -3.69 -0.96 11.46
N MET A 76 -3.33 -2.04 12.11
CA MET A 76 -3.61 -3.41 11.64
C MET A 76 -4.77 -3.97 12.45
N ILE A 77 -5.89 -4.25 11.81
CA ILE A 77 -7.14 -4.64 12.43
C ILE A 77 -7.35 -6.13 12.17
N ASP A 78 -7.47 -6.89 13.24
CA ASP A 78 -7.83 -8.31 13.24
C ASP A 78 -9.33 -8.44 13.52
N THR A 79 -10.09 -8.64 12.47
CA THR A 79 -11.56 -8.75 12.54
C THR A 79 -12.03 -10.07 13.17
N THR A 80 -11.18 -11.09 13.20
CA THR A 80 -11.51 -12.39 13.81
C THR A 80 -11.50 -12.30 15.33
N ASN A 81 -10.50 -11.59 15.88
CA ASN A 81 -10.31 -11.50 17.32
C ASN A 81 -10.83 -10.18 17.91
N ASN A 82 -11.43 -9.31 17.11
CA ASN A 82 -11.86 -7.95 17.47
C ASN A 82 -10.74 -7.16 18.16
N THR A 83 -9.53 -7.22 17.59
CA THR A 83 -8.38 -6.52 18.12
C THR A 83 -7.67 -5.70 17.03
N TYR A 84 -6.90 -4.71 17.46
CA TYR A 84 -6.03 -3.99 16.54
C TYR A 84 -4.69 -3.65 17.19
N THR A 85 -3.68 -3.48 16.36
CA THR A 85 -2.40 -2.91 16.74
C THR A 85 -2.19 -1.59 16.02
N GLU A 86 -1.44 -0.70 16.64
CA GLU A 86 -1.14 0.61 16.10
C GLU A 86 0.37 0.80 16.02
N MET A 87 0.84 1.32 14.90
CA MET A 87 2.22 1.69 14.65
C MET A 87 2.27 3.17 14.30
N THR A 88 2.96 3.95 15.10
CA THR A 88 3.19 5.37 14.87
C THR A 88 4.53 5.59 14.14
N LYS A 89 4.72 6.79 13.59
CA LYS A 89 6.03 7.19 13.03
C LYS A 89 7.16 7.06 14.06
N ALA A 90 6.87 7.39 15.34
CA ALA A 90 7.84 7.25 16.43
C ALA A 90 8.23 5.77 16.68
N ASP A 91 7.28 4.83 16.53
CA ASP A 91 7.56 3.41 16.66
C ASP A 91 8.43 2.90 15.50
N VAL A 92 8.14 3.36 14.28
CA VAL A 92 8.94 3.08 13.08
C VAL A 92 10.39 3.56 13.28
N ASP A 93 10.56 4.82 13.70
CA ASP A 93 11.89 5.40 13.88
C ASP A 93 12.67 4.71 15.00
N ARG A 94 12.01 4.39 16.10
CA ARG A 94 12.62 3.63 17.23
C ARG A 94 13.09 2.26 16.77
N THR A 95 12.25 1.52 16.07
CA THR A 95 12.57 0.19 15.55
C THR A 95 13.74 0.25 14.55
N ALA A 96 13.70 1.21 13.64
CA ALA A 96 14.79 1.41 12.67
C ALA A 96 16.13 1.73 13.37
N ASN A 97 16.11 2.58 14.40
CA ASN A 97 17.30 2.90 15.18
C ASN A 97 17.84 1.68 15.95
N GLN A 98 16.95 0.86 16.54
CA GLN A 98 17.34 -0.39 17.23
C GLN A 98 17.96 -1.39 16.24
N MET A 99 17.37 -1.56 15.05
CA MET A 99 17.91 -2.42 14.00
C MET A 99 19.29 -1.93 13.54
N SER A 100 19.43 -0.63 13.28
CA SER A 100 20.70 -0.04 12.85
C SER A 100 21.78 -0.20 13.93
N GLY A 101 21.43 0.03 15.20
CA GLY A 101 22.35 -0.17 16.33
C GLY A 101 22.80 -1.63 16.49
N ALA A 102 21.85 -2.57 16.38
CA ALA A 102 22.16 -4.01 16.43
C ALA A 102 23.06 -4.44 15.26
N MET A 103 22.79 -3.93 14.05
CA MET A 103 23.63 -4.17 12.87
C MET A 103 25.06 -3.61 13.06
N ALA A 104 25.19 -2.39 13.57
CA ALA A 104 26.50 -1.79 13.85
C ALA A 104 27.29 -2.60 14.88
N GLN A 105 26.66 -3.02 15.99
CA GLN A 105 27.29 -3.88 16.98
C GLN A 105 27.73 -5.23 16.39
N MET A 106 26.91 -5.83 15.54
CA MET A 106 27.24 -7.07 14.86
C MET A 106 28.44 -6.88 13.92
N GLN A 107 28.48 -5.79 13.15
CA GLN A 107 29.64 -5.47 12.28
C GLN A 107 30.92 -5.27 13.09
N GLU A 108 30.88 -4.58 14.22
CA GLU A 108 32.06 -4.42 15.09
C GLU A 108 32.52 -5.76 15.65
N ARG A 109 31.63 -6.63 16.11
CA ARG A 109 31.95 -7.99 16.53
C ARG A 109 32.60 -8.81 15.41
N MET A 110 32.05 -8.68 14.19
CA MET A 110 32.61 -9.38 13.02
C MET A 110 34.05 -8.90 12.70
N LYS A 111 34.34 -7.60 12.86
CA LYS A 111 35.73 -7.08 12.66
C LYS A 111 36.73 -7.70 13.64
N SER A 112 36.31 -8.04 14.86
CA SER A 112 37.18 -8.64 15.89
C SER A 112 37.35 -10.16 15.73
N LEU A 113 36.62 -10.82 14.83
CA LEU A 113 36.75 -12.25 14.59
C LEU A 113 37.93 -12.58 13.68
N PRO A 114 38.60 -13.75 13.88
CA PRO A 114 39.56 -14.28 12.92
C PRO A 114 38.96 -14.46 11.52
N PRO A 115 39.76 -14.36 10.43
CA PRO A 115 39.23 -14.40 9.05
C PRO A 115 38.35 -15.59 8.73
N GLU A 116 38.71 -16.78 9.21
CA GLU A 116 37.96 -18.02 8.99
C GLU A 116 36.58 -18.01 9.66
N GLN A 117 36.49 -17.54 10.91
CA GLN A 117 35.24 -17.43 11.63
C GLN A 117 34.35 -16.34 11.02
N ARG A 118 34.95 -15.26 10.51
CA ARG A 118 34.21 -14.21 9.79
C ARG A 118 33.57 -14.76 8.52
N ALA A 119 34.30 -15.56 7.73
CA ALA A 119 33.76 -16.16 6.51
C ALA A 119 32.61 -17.13 6.80
N GLN A 120 32.70 -17.93 7.87
CA GLN A 120 31.58 -18.81 8.30
C GLN A 120 30.38 -18.01 8.75
N MET A 121 30.54 -16.96 9.55
CA MET A 121 29.46 -16.10 10.00
C MET A 121 28.80 -15.39 8.83
N ASP A 122 29.57 -14.87 7.86
CA ASP A 122 29.06 -14.26 6.64
C ASP A 122 28.23 -15.24 5.80
N ALA A 123 28.64 -16.50 5.73
CA ALA A 123 27.87 -17.54 5.03
C ALA A 123 26.54 -17.83 5.72
N VAL A 124 26.52 -17.92 7.05
CA VAL A 124 25.28 -18.13 7.84
C VAL A 124 24.34 -16.94 7.74
N LEU A 125 24.88 -15.71 7.82
CA LEU A 125 24.08 -14.49 7.72
C LEU A 125 23.47 -14.33 6.33
N ARG A 126 24.23 -14.63 5.26
CA ARG A 126 23.71 -14.67 3.89
C ARG A 126 22.62 -15.72 3.72
N GLY A 127 22.80 -16.90 4.30
CA GLY A 127 21.78 -17.96 4.26
C GLY A 127 20.48 -17.60 4.99
N ARG A 128 20.55 -16.73 5.99
CA ARG A 128 19.37 -16.23 6.74
C ARG A 128 18.79 -14.92 6.21
N GLY A 129 19.39 -14.35 5.16
CA GLY A 129 19.00 -13.02 4.66
C GLY A 129 19.27 -11.88 5.64
N VAL A 130 20.13 -12.12 6.67
CA VAL A 130 20.48 -11.16 7.72
C VAL A 130 21.98 -10.91 7.65
N GLY A 131 22.42 -9.70 7.40
CA GLY A 131 23.84 -9.32 7.46
C GLY A 131 24.60 -9.52 6.14
N GLY A 132 25.38 -8.55 5.81
CA GLY A 132 26.01 -8.34 4.52
C GLY A 132 25.16 -7.38 3.71
N ALA A 133 25.72 -6.66 2.77
CA ALA A 133 24.94 -5.93 1.79
C ALA A 133 23.83 -6.88 1.33
N ALA A 134 22.56 -6.54 1.65
CA ALA A 134 21.39 -7.30 1.19
C ALA A 134 21.73 -7.70 -0.23
N PRO A 135 21.67 -9.01 -0.61
CA PRO A 135 22.12 -9.43 -1.94
C PRO A 135 21.58 -8.37 -2.86
N ALA A 136 22.49 -7.61 -3.51
CA ALA A 136 22.13 -6.40 -4.23
C ALA A 136 20.86 -6.78 -4.97
N THR A 137 19.72 -6.29 -4.50
CA THR A 137 18.44 -6.75 -5.04
C THR A 137 18.58 -6.43 -6.49
N THR A 138 18.85 -7.47 -7.31
CA THR A 138 19.21 -7.27 -8.71
C THR A 138 18.05 -6.49 -9.26
N LYS A 139 18.33 -5.22 -9.59
CA LYS A 139 17.28 -4.29 -10.02
C LYS A 139 16.52 -4.96 -11.16
N THR A 140 15.22 -5.06 -11.04
CA THR A 140 14.41 -5.56 -12.13
C THR A 140 14.34 -4.49 -13.20
N GLU A 141 14.81 -4.82 -14.40
CA GLU A 141 14.73 -3.95 -15.58
C GLU A 141 13.52 -4.35 -16.40
N TYR A 142 12.67 -3.38 -16.70
CA TYR A 142 11.46 -3.61 -17.50
C TYR A 142 11.69 -3.21 -18.94
N ARG A 143 11.31 -4.09 -19.86
CA ARG A 143 11.43 -3.89 -21.32
C ARG A 143 10.04 -4.01 -21.94
N LYS A 144 9.67 -3.09 -22.84
CA LYS A 144 8.40 -3.18 -23.57
C LYS A 144 8.30 -4.50 -24.33
N ALA A 145 7.15 -5.17 -24.20
CA ALA A 145 6.88 -6.48 -24.78
C ALA A 145 5.57 -6.49 -25.61
N GLY A 146 5.10 -5.32 -26.06
CA GLY A 146 3.89 -5.20 -26.87
C GLY A 146 2.68 -4.73 -26.08
N SER A 147 1.48 -5.07 -26.51
CA SER A 147 0.20 -4.77 -25.86
C SER A 147 -0.54 -6.05 -25.48
N ASP A 148 -1.46 -5.94 -24.53
CA ASP A 148 -2.31 -7.04 -24.07
C ASP A 148 -3.66 -6.49 -23.59
N HIS A 149 -4.55 -7.36 -23.15
CA HIS A 149 -5.85 -7.00 -22.60
C HIS A 149 -5.99 -7.57 -21.18
N VAL A 150 -6.49 -6.75 -20.26
CA VAL A 150 -6.84 -7.14 -18.89
C VAL A 150 -8.26 -6.67 -18.60
N GLY A 151 -9.19 -7.61 -18.54
CA GLY A 151 -10.62 -7.27 -18.43
C GLY A 151 -11.06 -6.36 -19.58
N LYS A 152 -11.48 -5.13 -19.26
CA LYS A 152 -11.94 -4.12 -20.23
C LYS A 152 -10.83 -3.19 -20.74
N TRP A 153 -9.59 -3.34 -20.27
CA TRP A 153 -8.50 -2.41 -20.57
C TRP A 153 -7.50 -3.01 -21.57
N THR A 154 -7.19 -2.26 -22.61
CA THR A 154 -5.99 -2.50 -23.44
C THR A 154 -4.81 -1.86 -22.72
N CYS A 155 -3.76 -2.62 -22.49
CA CYS A 155 -2.62 -2.20 -21.69
C CYS A 155 -1.29 -2.40 -22.40
N GLN A 156 -0.27 -1.62 -22.04
CA GLN A 156 1.11 -1.79 -22.49
C GLN A 156 1.78 -2.88 -21.64
N LYS A 157 2.24 -3.94 -22.28
CA LYS A 157 2.97 -5.04 -21.64
C LYS A 157 4.45 -4.70 -21.50
N TYR A 158 5.03 -5.08 -20.34
CA TYR A 158 6.46 -5.06 -20.07
C TYR A 158 6.89 -6.39 -19.45
N ASP A 159 8.06 -6.87 -19.85
CA ASP A 159 8.74 -8.00 -19.25
C ASP A 159 9.84 -7.49 -18.31
N GLY A 160 9.86 -7.99 -17.09
CA GLY A 160 10.86 -7.64 -16.08
C GLY A 160 11.94 -8.70 -15.97
N TYR A 161 13.19 -8.24 -16.03
CA TYR A 161 14.38 -9.09 -16.02
C TYR A 161 15.29 -8.77 -14.84
N GLN A 162 15.91 -9.79 -14.27
CA GLN A 162 17.05 -9.69 -13.36
C GLN A 162 18.26 -10.38 -14.03
N GLY A 163 19.16 -9.57 -14.60
CA GLY A 163 20.13 -10.07 -15.58
C GLY A 163 19.39 -10.59 -16.82
N ASP A 164 19.67 -11.82 -17.23
CA ASP A 164 19.01 -12.46 -18.39
C ASP A 164 17.75 -13.26 -18.00
N LYS A 165 17.46 -13.36 -16.71
CA LYS A 165 16.31 -14.14 -16.24
C LYS A 165 15.07 -13.27 -16.16
N LYS A 166 14.02 -13.66 -16.90
CA LYS A 166 12.69 -13.08 -16.77
C LYS A 166 12.07 -13.48 -15.42
N VAL A 167 11.68 -12.49 -14.62
CA VAL A 167 11.16 -12.68 -13.27
C VAL A 167 9.76 -12.11 -13.07
N SER A 168 9.28 -11.29 -14.02
CA SER A 168 7.93 -10.73 -13.93
C SER A 168 7.42 -10.27 -15.29
N GLU A 169 6.10 -10.11 -15.37
CA GLU A 169 5.40 -9.42 -16.45
C GLU A 169 4.46 -8.41 -15.82
N ILE A 170 4.36 -7.22 -16.37
CA ILE A 170 3.36 -6.24 -15.98
C ILE A 170 2.63 -5.73 -17.22
N CYS A 171 1.36 -5.36 -17.03
CA CYS A 171 0.57 -4.69 -18.04
C CYS A 171 0.00 -3.41 -17.45
N THR A 172 0.33 -2.26 -18.04
CA THR A 172 0.02 -0.94 -17.50
C THR A 172 -0.93 -0.15 -18.38
N VAL A 173 -1.71 0.72 -17.78
CA VAL A 173 -2.54 1.71 -18.47
C VAL A 173 -2.23 3.11 -17.95
N GLU A 174 -2.49 4.12 -18.76
CA GLU A 174 -2.41 5.50 -18.31
C GLU A 174 -3.47 5.79 -17.22
N PRO A 175 -3.15 6.60 -16.19
CA PRO A 175 -4.07 6.89 -15.08
C PRO A 175 -5.47 7.33 -15.53
N GLY A 176 -5.55 8.15 -16.58
CA GLY A 176 -6.81 8.64 -17.12
C GLY A 176 -7.74 7.55 -17.66
N VAL A 177 -7.19 6.41 -18.12
CA VAL A 177 -7.97 5.25 -18.58
C VAL A 177 -8.76 4.63 -17.42
N LEU A 178 -8.22 4.73 -16.20
CA LEU A 178 -8.87 4.27 -14.96
C LEU A 178 -9.74 5.35 -14.30
N GLY A 179 -9.83 6.54 -14.89
CA GLY A 179 -10.53 7.68 -14.30
C GLY A 179 -9.86 8.25 -13.04
N VAL A 180 -8.55 8.07 -12.91
CA VAL A 180 -7.76 8.54 -11.77
C VAL A 180 -6.64 9.48 -12.21
N THR A 181 -6.06 10.20 -11.27
CA THR A 181 -4.92 11.11 -11.46
C THR A 181 -3.73 10.66 -10.60
N PRO A 182 -2.50 11.08 -10.90
CA PRO A 182 -1.35 10.82 -10.04
C PRO A 182 -1.52 11.36 -8.60
N GLY A 183 -2.28 12.45 -8.43
CA GLY A 183 -2.58 13.04 -7.12
C GLY A 183 -3.46 12.17 -6.22
N ASP A 184 -4.25 11.29 -6.81
CA ASP A 184 -5.10 10.35 -6.07
C ASP A 184 -4.28 9.32 -5.27
N PHE A 185 -3.01 9.12 -5.65
CA PHE A 185 -2.10 8.15 -5.01
C PHE A 185 -1.08 8.81 -4.07
N GLU A 186 -1.28 10.07 -3.69
CA GLU A 186 -0.33 10.75 -2.79
C GLU A 186 -0.20 10.05 -1.44
N ILE A 187 -1.29 9.48 -0.92
CA ILE A 187 -1.28 8.70 0.32
C ILE A 187 -0.37 7.46 0.24
N THR A 188 -0.24 6.84 -0.95
CA THR A 188 0.66 5.69 -1.13
C THR A 188 2.12 6.09 -1.04
N LYS A 189 2.48 7.29 -1.51
CA LYS A 189 3.83 7.85 -1.34
C LYS A 189 4.12 8.15 0.13
N GLN A 190 3.12 8.69 0.87
CA GLN A 190 3.25 8.91 2.31
C GLN A 190 3.43 7.59 3.06
N LEU A 191 2.71 6.53 2.70
CA LEU A 191 2.88 5.20 3.27
C LEU A 191 4.26 4.63 2.94
N ALA A 192 4.76 4.79 1.72
CA ALA A 192 6.11 4.39 1.35
C ALA A 192 7.17 5.12 2.19
N ALA A 193 7.04 6.44 2.34
CA ALA A 193 7.92 7.24 3.20
C ALA A 193 7.85 6.82 4.67
N PHE A 194 6.67 6.43 5.16
CA PHE A 194 6.48 5.88 6.51
C PHE A 194 7.32 4.62 6.73
N PHE A 195 7.41 3.72 5.76
CA PHE A 195 8.18 2.48 5.84
C PHE A 195 9.63 2.57 5.40
N GLN A 196 10.05 3.66 4.75
CA GLN A 196 11.36 3.80 4.11
C GLN A 196 12.53 3.39 5.03
N ARG A 197 12.46 3.74 6.31
CA ARG A 197 13.51 3.43 7.28
C ARG A 197 13.53 1.98 7.78
N LEU A 198 12.37 1.32 7.81
CA LEU A 198 12.25 -0.08 8.25
C LEU A 198 12.58 -1.06 7.13
N SER A 199 12.09 -0.80 5.95
CA SER A 199 12.20 -1.68 4.80
C SER A 199 12.21 -0.87 3.50
N PRO A 200 13.38 -0.37 3.08
CA PRO A 200 13.50 0.38 1.83
C PRO A 200 12.96 -0.39 0.61
N ALA A 201 13.18 -1.72 0.57
CA ALA A 201 12.69 -2.56 -0.52
C ALA A 201 11.14 -2.61 -0.57
N SER A 202 10.48 -2.75 0.59
CA SER A 202 9.01 -2.74 0.66
C SER A 202 8.43 -1.36 0.34
N ALA A 203 9.09 -0.29 0.81
CA ALA A 203 8.72 1.07 0.48
C ALA A 203 8.75 1.33 -1.03
N ASN A 204 9.80 0.86 -1.71
CA ASN A 204 9.92 0.98 -3.16
C ASN A 204 8.83 0.19 -3.90
N GLN A 205 8.36 -0.95 -3.37
CA GLN A 205 7.23 -1.69 -3.96
C GLN A 205 5.91 -0.91 -3.89
N LEU A 206 5.70 -0.12 -2.84
CA LEU A 206 4.51 0.73 -2.71
C LEU A 206 4.52 1.91 -3.70
N LEU A 207 5.71 2.30 -4.18
CA LEU A 207 5.90 3.38 -5.16
C LEU A 207 5.70 2.92 -6.61
N THR A 208 5.35 1.66 -6.85
CA THR A 208 5.24 1.07 -8.20
C THR A 208 4.17 1.73 -9.09
N ILE A 209 3.29 2.54 -8.50
CA ILE A 209 2.28 3.27 -9.27
C ILE A 209 2.93 4.45 -9.98
N GLY A 210 3.16 4.31 -11.29
CA GLY A 210 3.61 5.41 -12.14
C GLY A 210 5.06 5.85 -11.97
N SER A 211 5.98 4.93 -11.62
CA SER A 211 7.39 5.26 -11.43
C SER A 211 8.22 4.93 -12.68
N PRO A 212 8.54 5.93 -13.52
CA PRO A 212 9.43 5.75 -14.68
C PRO A 212 10.81 5.23 -14.28
N GLU A 213 11.23 5.45 -13.04
CA GLU A 213 12.48 4.98 -12.45
C GLU A 213 12.60 3.44 -12.40
N LEU A 214 11.46 2.75 -12.46
CA LEU A 214 11.41 1.29 -12.53
C LEU A 214 11.50 0.77 -13.97
N GLY A 215 11.50 1.64 -14.99
CA GLY A 215 11.60 1.29 -16.40
C GLY A 215 10.25 1.05 -17.10
N PHE A 216 9.13 1.40 -16.45
CA PHE A 216 7.80 1.41 -17.08
C PHE A 216 6.99 2.65 -16.67
N SER A 217 5.95 2.95 -17.44
CA SER A 217 5.01 4.04 -17.15
C SER A 217 3.60 3.49 -16.94
N GLY A 218 2.74 4.29 -16.30
CA GLY A 218 1.34 3.96 -16.06
C GLY A 218 1.08 3.12 -14.81
N ILE A 219 -0.18 2.75 -14.61
CA ILE A 219 -0.65 1.97 -13.47
C ILE A 219 -0.73 0.49 -13.89
N PRO A 220 -0.06 -0.44 -13.19
CA PRO A 220 -0.19 -1.86 -13.47
C PRO A 220 -1.63 -2.33 -13.22
N VAL A 221 -2.32 -2.79 -14.26
CA VAL A 221 -3.63 -3.45 -14.14
C VAL A 221 -3.47 -4.97 -14.05
N ARG A 222 -2.31 -5.50 -14.44
CA ARG A 222 -1.89 -6.88 -14.16
C ARG A 222 -0.41 -6.91 -13.83
N SER A 223 -0.06 -7.68 -12.81
CA SER A 223 1.32 -8.04 -12.46
C SER A 223 1.40 -9.54 -12.30
N HIS A 224 2.31 -10.19 -13.03
CA HIS A 224 2.62 -11.60 -12.91
C HIS A 224 4.05 -11.75 -12.42
N ILE A 225 4.23 -12.34 -11.26
CA ILE A 225 5.52 -12.63 -10.64
C ILE A 225 5.85 -14.08 -10.92
N ILE A 226 6.96 -14.31 -11.62
CA ILE A 226 7.44 -15.63 -12.02
C ILE A 226 8.41 -16.14 -10.96
N GLY A 227 8.08 -17.27 -10.31
CA GLY A 227 8.89 -17.82 -9.24
C GLY A 227 8.52 -19.26 -8.91
N THR A 228 8.97 -19.75 -7.74
CA THR A 228 8.60 -21.08 -7.25
C THR A 228 7.10 -21.22 -7.01
N ARG A 229 6.42 -20.11 -6.81
CA ARG A 229 4.98 -20.01 -6.71
C ARG A 229 4.55 -18.78 -7.50
N ASP A 230 4.12 -19.02 -8.75
CA ASP A 230 3.65 -17.97 -9.62
C ASP A 230 2.47 -17.23 -9.00
N THR A 231 2.53 -15.91 -9.06
CA THR A 231 1.49 -15.06 -8.49
C THR A 231 1.06 -14.03 -9.53
N THR A 232 -0.23 -13.99 -9.83
CA THR A 232 -0.84 -12.97 -10.67
C THR A 232 -1.75 -12.08 -9.83
N ILE A 233 -1.61 -10.77 -9.99
CA ILE A 233 -2.47 -9.75 -9.38
C ILE A 233 -3.10 -8.97 -10.55
N GLU A 234 -4.41 -8.88 -10.56
CA GLU A 234 -5.17 -8.15 -11.58
C GLU A 234 -6.13 -7.17 -10.92
N ILE A 235 -6.11 -5.93 -11.34
CA ILE A 235 -7.16 -4.98 -11.01
C ILE A 235 -8.41 -5.37 -11.82
N THR A 236 -9.53 -5.58 -11.13
CA THR A 236 -10.80 -5.92 -11.75
C THR A 236 -11.77 -4.75 -11.79
N GLU A 237 -11.61 -3.80 -10.86
CA GLU A 237 -12.46 -2.61 -10.78
C GLU A 237 -11.66 -1.42 -10.23
N VAL A 238 -11.92 -0.25 -10.80
CA VAL A 238 -11.54 1.06 -10.25
C VAL A 238 -12.75 1.96 -10.34
N THR A 239 -13.21 2.48 -9.20
CA THR A 239 -14.44 3.27 -9.09
C THR A 239 -14.23 4.45 -8.16
N ARG A 240 -14.64 5.65 -8.58
CA ARG A 240 -14.70 6.81 -7.68
C ARG A 240 -15.87 6.67 -6.72
N LYS A 241 -15.61 6.91 -5.43
CA LYS A 241 -16.59 6.72 -4.37
C LYS A 241 -16.36 7.68 -3.21
N VAL A 242 -17.44 8.15 -2.61
CA VAL A 242 -17.40 8.82 -1.31
C VAL A 242 -17.39 7.75 -0.22
N PHE A 243 -16.44 7.85 0.71
CA PHE A 243 -16.37 6.98 1.87
C PHE A 243 -16.81 7.72 3.13
N GLY A 244 -17.49 7.03 4.04
CA GLY A 244 -17.77 7.53 5.37
C GLY A 244 -16.51 7.45 6.26
N ASP A 245 -16.44 8.26 7.31
CA ASP A 245 -15.31 8.28 8.25
C ASP A 245 -15.11 6.94 8.97
N ASP A 246 -16.16 6.16 9.14
CA ASP A 246 -16.15 4.81 9.70
C ASP A 246 -15.31 3.84 8.85
N THR A 247 -15.22 4.07 7.54
CA THR A 247 -14.41 3.26 6.62
C THR A 247 -12.94 3.19 7.05
N PHE A 248 -12.39 4.30 7.55
CA PHE A 248 -10.97 4.42 7.93
C PHE A 248 -10.74 4.37 9.44
N SER A 249 -11.77 4.05 10.20
CA SER A 249 -11.69 3.95 11.66
C SER A 249 -11.55 2.49 12.12
N VAL A 250 -11.13 2.31 13.37
CA VAL A 250 -11.21 1.03 14.06
C VAL A 250 -12.68 0.81 14.45
N PRO A 251 -13.26 -0.36 14.14
CA PRO A 251 -14.66 -0.62 14.53
C PRO A 251 -14.87 -0.52 16.06
N ALA A 252 -16.04 -0.08 16.46
CA ALA A 252 -16.40 0.00 17.88
C ALA A 252 -16.27 -1.37 18.58
N GLY A 253 -15.82 -1.38 19.83
CA GLY A 253 -15.63 -2.61 20.61
C GLY A 253 -14.32 -3.35 20.37
N PHE A 254 -13.49 -2.93 19.42
CA PHE A 254 -12.17 -3.54 19.20
C PHE A 254 -11.18 -3.11 20.27
N GLN A 255 -10.38 -4.07 20.75
CA GLN A 255 -9.38 -3.85 21.80
C GLN A 255 -7.99 -3.58 21.20
N LYS A 256 -7.32 -2.52 21.67
CA LYS A 256 -5.94 -2.23 21.31
C LYS A 256 -5.00 -3.24 21.95
N ARG A 257 -4.18 -3.90 21.14
CA ARG A 257 -3.07 -4.75 21.59
C ARG A 257 -1.74 -4.04 21.45
N ALA A 258 -0.76 -4.45 22.27
CA ALA A 258 0.60 -3.95 22.14
C ALA A 258 1.14 -4.26 20.75
N SER A 259 1.75 -3.26 20.11
CA SER A 259 2.42 -3.45 18.82
C SER A 259 3.64 -4.36 19.00
N PRO A 260 3.84 -5.37 18.15
CA PRO A 260 5.04 -6.20 18.18
C PRO A 260 6.32 -5.39 17.98
N PHE A 261 6.20 -4.18 17.41
CA PHE A 261 7.30 -3.23 17.22
C PHE A 261 7.56 -2.33 18.44
N GLY A 262 6.64 -2.30 19.42
CA GLY A 262 6.76 -1.50 20.65
C GLY A 262 7.14 -2.28 21.91
N ALA A 263 7.00 -3.63 21.91
CA ALA A 263 6.99 -4.44 23.13
C ALA A 263 8.37 -4.92 23.61
N ARG A 264 9.44 -4.79 22.83
CA ARG A 264 10.77 -5.30 23.23
C ARG A 264 11.58 -4.39 24.16
N GLY A 265 11.01 -3.28 24.62
CA GLY A 265 11.70 -2.30 25.47
C GLY A 265 11.41 -2.37 26.97
N ARG A 266 10.62 -3.35 27.46
CA ARG A 266 10.25 -3.45 28.90
C ARG A 266 10.48 -4.85 29.49
N GLN A 267 11.65 -5.40 29.26
CA GLN A 267 12.17 -6.48 30.11
C GLN A 267 13.64 -6.15 30.41
N GLN A 268 13.84 -5.33 31.40
CA GLN A 268 14.99 -5.26 32.28
C GLN A 268 14.48 -5.07 33.70
#